data_20fa3af6bacf504df79bd53d21c7dbec
#
_entry.id   20fa3af6bacf504df79bd53d21c7dbec
#
_cell.length_a   1.000
_cell.length_b   1.000
_cell.length_c   1.000
_cell.angle_alpha   90.00
_cell.angle_beta   90.00
_cell.angle_gamma   90.00
#
_symmetry.space_group_name_H-M   'P 1'
#
loop_
_entity.id
_entity.type
_entity.pdbx_description
1 polymer ?
#
loop_
_entity_poly.entity_id
_entity_poly.type
_entity_poly.pdbx_seq_one_letter_code
_entity_poly.pdbx_strand_id
1 'polypeptide(L)'
;MADAKKDKPQIRNSTVDFLVFTKDAHEDGIEVRVQDHDIWLTQKAIAQLFDVDRSVVTKHLKNVYESGELSEDATCANFAQVADNGKTYHYKFYSLSAIIAVGYRVNSGRATQFRQWATKVLDTFAKQGYVLDKSRLINGQIFDEDYFDHLISEIQEIRASERRFYQKITDIYVTAVDYSLDSQTTKDFFATVQNKMHYAVHGSTAAEVIMARADHTKEHMELTSWKNAPDGKIVKADVSVAKNYLSMDEMQELNEIVTMYLDYATRQAKRHIPMTMADRASKLDAFLQFNDAEILRDKGKVTAAIAKAFAESEFEQYRVIQDRLYQSDFDRLVASTEQKN
;
A
#
# COMPACT_ATOMS: atom_id res chain seq x y z
N MET A 1 53.68 -4.91 -1.04
CA MET A 1 52.61 -4.88 -0.02
C MET A 1 51.62 -3.81 -0.45
N ALA A 2 50.51 -4.22 -1.03
CA ALA A 2 49.51 -3.31 -1.55
C ALA A 2 48.50 -3.02 -0.43
N ASP A 3 48.37 -1.74 -0.08
CA ASP A 3 47.36 -1.23 0.84
C ASP A 3 45.95 -1.55 0.33
N ALA A 4 45.29 -2.47 0.99
CA ALA A 4 43.88 -2.68 0.82
C ALA A 4 43.12 -1.49 1.44
N LYS A 5 42.82 -0.48 0.65
CA LYS A 5 41.78 0.49 0.99
C LYS A 5 40.48 -0.29 1.23
N LYS A 6 40.12 -0.47 2.52
CA LYS A 6 38.78 -0.93 2.89
C LYS A 6 37.75 0.03 2.28
N ASP A 7 37.05 -0.43 1.26
CA ASP A 7 35.86 0.24 0.77
C ASP A 7 34.88 0.42 1.95
N LYS A 8 34.73 1.65 2.38
CA LYS A 8 33.63 2.03 3.29
C LYS A 8 32.34 1.80 2.52
N PRO A 9 31.32 1.21 3.12
CA PRO A 9 30.07 1.03 2.44
C PRO A 9 29.53 2.39 2.00
N GLN A 10 29.73 2.72 0.74
CA GLN A 10 29.04 3.82 0.11
C GLN A 10 27.58 3.39 -0.02
N ILE A 11 26.70 4.01 0.73
CA ILE A 11 25.26 3.90 0.50
C ILE A 11 24.99 4.53 -0.86
N ARG A 12 25.02 3.67 -1.87
CA ARG A 12 24.61 4.00 -3.23
C ARG A 12 23.12 3.76 -3.30
N ASN A 13 22.40 4.86 -3.23
CA ASN A 13 21.00 5.03 -3.60
C ASN A 13 19.96 4.58 -2.58
N SER A 14 19.24 5.51 -2.18
CA SER A 14 17.90 5.80 -2.44
C SER A 14 17.00 6.31 -1.33
N THR A 15 17.33 6.98 -0.48
CA THR A 15 16.55 8.09 0.06
C THR A 15 17.10 9.29 -0.67
N VAL A 16 17.10 9.09 -1.94
CA VAL A 16 18.11 9.49 -2.89
C VAL A 16 18.01 10.96 -3.19
N ASP A 17 16.81 11.50 -3.29
CA ASP A 17 16.73 12.94 -3.45
C ASP A 17 17.06 13.67 -2.16
N PHE A 18 16.77 13.09 -0.99
CA PHE A 18 17.24 13.60 0.29
C PHE A 18 18.75 13.40 0.44
N LEU A 19 19.30 12.28 -0.01
CA LEU A 19 20.72 11.95 0.07
C LEU A 19 21.53 12.50 -1.12
N VAL A 20 20.92 12.73 -2.29
CA VAL A 20 21.52 13.55 -3.37
C VAL A 20 21.62 15.00 -2.93
N PHE A 21 20.63 15.49 -2.22
CA PHE A 21 20.77 16.73 -1.47
C PHE A 21 21.99 16.72 -0.51
N THR A 22 22.34 15.56 0.07
CA THR A 22 23.52 15.40 0.90
C THR A 22 24.80 15.15 0.11
N LYS A 23 24.74 14.54 -1.08
CA LYS A 23 25.90 14.22 -1.92
C LYS A 23 26.62 15.48 -2.44
N ASP A 24 25.87 16.52 -2.74
CA ASP A 24 26.42 17.83 -3.13
C ASP A 24 26.97 18.62 -1.94
N ALA A 25 26.88 18.06 -0.71
CA ALA A 25 27.26 18.77 0.49
C ALA A 25 28.75 18.67 0.83
N HIS A 26 29.43 17.53 0.58
CA HIS A 26 30.85 17.34 0.86
C HIS A 26 31.49 16.24 0.02
N GLU A 27 32.78 16.42 -0.36
CA GLU A 27 33.60 15.42 -1.05
C GLU A 27 33.77 14.11 -0.26
N ASP A 28 33.61 14.14 1.07
CA ASP A 28 33.79 12.99 1.97
C ASP A 28 32.50 12.24 2.37
N GLY A 29 31.34 12.70 1.90
CA GLY A 29 30.02 12.10 2.20
C GLY A 29 29.60 12.20 3.68
N ILE A 30 28.31 12.23 3.93
CA ILE A 30 27.73 12.16 5.28
C ILE A 30 27.52 10.68 5.61
N GLU A 31 27.97 10.22 6.79
CA GLU A 31 27.74 8.87 7.26
C GLU A 31 26.25 8.72 7.63
N VAL A 32 25.55 7.91 6.87
CA VAL A 32 24.12 7.61 7.03
C VAL A 32 23.98 6.15 7.45
N ARG A 33 23.20 5.89 8.49
CA ARG A 33 22.82 4.54 8.89
C ARG A 33 21.39 4.27 8.45
N VAL A 34 21.19 3.14 7.78
CA VAL A 34 19.85 2.62 7.46
C VAL A 34 19.60 1.41 8.35
N GLN A 35 18.52 1.45 9.11
CA GLN A 35 18.11 0.35 9.98
C GLN A 35 16.59 0.42 10.18
N ASP A 36 15.93 -0.75 10.16
CA ASP A 36 14.49 -0.89 10.34
C ASP A 36 13.69 0.02 9.40
N HIS A 37 14.09 0.06 8.11
CA HIS A 37 13.49 0.90 7.06
C HIS A 37 13.53 2.41 7.33
N ASP A 38 14.31 2.87 8.31
CA ASP A 38 14.47 4.29 8.63
C ASP A 38 15.93 4.74 8.47
N ILE A 39 16.12 6.06 8.40
CA ILE A 39 17.40 6.73 8.26
C ILE A 39 17.78 7.35 9.58
N TRP A 40 19.02 7.07 9.98
CA TRP A 40 19.56 7.52 11.24
C TRP A 40 20.84 8.32 11.03
N LEU A 41 20.90 9.54 11.58
CA LEU A 41 22.07 10.41 11.56
C LEU A 41 22.49 10.81 12.98
N THR A 42 23.79 10.98 13.19
CA THR A 42 24.31 11.62 14.39
C THR A 42 24.06 13.14 14.35
N GLN A 43 24.08 13.82 15.50
CA GLN A 43 24.01 15.30 15.52
C GLN A 43 25.07 15.97 14.67
N LYS A 44 26.30 15.37 14.61
CA LYS A 44 27.38 15.86 13.76
C LYS A 44 27.01 15.75 12.28
N ALA A 45 26.46 14.62 11.87
CA ALA A 45 26.02 14.40 10.49
C ALA A 45 24.87 15.33 10.10
N ILE A 46 23.91 15.57 11.01
CA ILE A 46 22.80 16.54 10.80
C ILE A 46 23.36 17.97 10.67
N ALA A 47 24.34 18.33 11.47
CA ALA A 47 24.99 19.64 11.38
C ALA A 47 25.71 19.84 10.03
N GLN A 48 26.42 18.83 9.56
CA GLN A 48 27.05 18.80 8.23
C GLN A 48 26.00 18.87 7.11
N LEU A 49 24.88 18.12 7.24
CA LEU A 49 23.78 18.10 6.28
C LEU A 49 23.22 19.51 6.04
N PHE A 50 22.97 20.24 7.11
CA PHE A 50 22.35 21.56 7.04
C PHE A 50 23.35 22.73 7.06
N ASP A 51 24.64 22.44 7.04
CA ASP A 51 25.71 23.44 7.09
C ASP A 51 25.57 24.42 8.27
N VAL A 52 25.53 23.87 9.48
CA VAL A 52 25.38 24.61 10.73
C VAL A 52 26.25 24.02 11.82
N ASP A 53 26.46 24.76 12.92
CA ASP A 53 27.16 24.26 14.10
C ASP A 53 26.32 23.18 14.82
N ARG A 54 26.98 22.18 15.41
CA ARG A 54 26.33 21.10 16.15
C ARG A 54 25.48 21.62 17.32
N SER A 55 25.83 22.73 17.94
CA SER A 55 25.09 23.36 19.04
C SER A 55 23.69 23.82 18.58
N VAL A 56 23.57 24.27 17.32
CA VAL A 56 22.30 24.67 16.71
C VAL A 56 21.39 23.44 16.59
N VAL A 57 21.93 22.32 16.11
CA VAL A 57 21.17 21.06 16.03
C VAL A 57 20.71 20.62 17.42
N THR A 58 21.62 20.64 18.40
CA THR A 58 21.29 20.27 19.79
C THR A 58 20.14 21.11 20.34
N LYS A 59 20.19 22.43 20.11
CA LYS A 59 19.12 23.35 20.55
C LYS A 59 17.77 23.02 19.88
N HIS A 60 17.79 22.76 18.58
CA HIS A 60 16.53 22.48 17.87
C HIS A 60 15.94 21.11 18.25
N LEU A 61 16.77 20.08 18.42
CA LEU A 61 16.31 18.77 18.93
C LEU A 61 15.67 18.90 20.31
N LYS A 62 16.35 19.64 21.21
CA LYS A 62 15.79 19.92 22.53
C LYS A 62 14.41 20.58 22.44
N ASN A 63 14.27 21.61 21.63
CA ASN A 63 13.01 22.31 21.46
C ASN A 63 11.91 21.41 20.84
N VAL A 64 12.25 20.50 19.92
CA VAL A 64 11.33 19.54 19.31
C VAL A 64 10.76 18.60 20.38
N TYR A 65 11.60 18.09 21.26
CA TYR A 65 11.18 17.17 22.31
C TYR A 65 10.44 17.90 23.45
N GLU A 66 10.90 19.07 23.86
CA GLU A 66 10.23 19.87 24.88
C GLU A 66 8.86 20.38 24.45
N SER A 67 8.65 20.63 23.16
CA SER A 67 7.34 21.02 22.62
C SER A 67 6.37 19.85 22.44
N GLY A 68 6.84 18.61 22.60
CA GLY A 68 6.04 17.41 22.37
C GLY A 68 5.76 17.12 20.89
N GLU A 69 6.45 17.79 19.96
CA GLU A 69 6.28 17.54 18.52
C GLU A 69 6.72 16.13 18.12
N LEU A 70 7.81 15.65 18.73
CA LEU A 70 8.29 14.27 18.60
C LEU A 70 8.62 13.70 19.98
N SER A 71 8.48 12.37 20.11
CA SER A 71 8.99 11.63 21.26
C SER A 71 10.47 11.32 21.10
N GLU A 72 11.30 11.61 22.12
CA GLU A 72 12.73 11.26 22.09
C GLU A 72 12.90 9.73 22.02
N ASP A 73 12.12 8.96 22.76
CA ASP A 73 12.21 7.49 22.80
C ASP A 73 11.93 6.85 21.44
N ALA A 74 11.06 7.46 20.64
CA ALA A 74 10.70 6.96 19.30
C ALA A 74 11.66 7.42 18.19
N THR A 75 12.40 8.52 18.40
CA THR A 75 13.18 9.16 17.33
C THR A 75 14.67 9.31 17.66
N CYS A 76 15.13 8.79 18.79
CA CYS A 76 16.52 8.77 19.20
C CYS A 76 16.92 7.38 19.69
N ALA A 77 18.03 6.85 19.16
CA ALA A 77 18.57 5.55 19.54
C ALA A 77 20.09 5.60 19.76
N ASN A 78 20.61 4.72 20.62
CA ASN A 78 22.02 4.55 20.82
C ASN A 78 22.53 3.35 20.03
N PHE A 79 23.42 3.56 19.07
CA PHE A 79 24.03 2.49 18.31
C PHE A 79 25.50 2.33 18.68
N ALA A 80 25.93 1.08 18.79
CA ALA A 80 27.32 0.72 18.98
C ALA A 80 28.10 0.88 17.65
N GLN A 81 29.25 1.53 17.70
CA GLN A 81 30.15 1.64 16.58
C GLN A 81 31.59 1.25 17.04
N VAL A 82 32.20 0.34 16.29
CA VAL A 82 33.57 -0.07 16.56
C VAL A 82 34.49 0.92 15.85
N ALA A 83 35.32 1.61 16.62
CA ALA A 83 36.31 2.52 16.07
C ALA A 83 37.58 1.76 15.58
N ASP A 84 38.44 2.42 14.79
CA ASP A 84 39.65 1.85 14.20
C ASP A 84 40.65 1.30 15.27
N ASN A 85 40.51 1.72 16.50
CA ASN A 85 41.31 1.22 17.65
C ASN A 85 40.68 -0.05 18.30
N GLY A 86 39.65 -0.65 17.72
CA GLY A 86 38.96 -1.85 18.21
C GLY A 86 38.03 -1.61 19.41
N LYS A 87 37.87 -0.37 19.87
CA LYS A 87 36.95 -0.03 20.99
C LYS A 87 35.58 0.26 20.46
N THR A 88 34.57 -0.22 21.19
CA THR A 88 33.15 0.04 20.89
C THR A 88 32.73 1.33 21.61
N TYR A 89 32.20 2.26 20.85
CA TYR A 89 31.57 3.48 21.33
C TYR A 89 30.09 3.50 21.04
N HIS A 90 29.32 4.07 21.94
CA HIS A 90 27.87 4.27 21.74
C HIS A 90 27.62 5.72 21.33
N TYR A 91 26.99 5.88 20.17
CA TYR A 91 26.62 7.20 19.63
C TYR A 91 25.09 7.32 19.57
N LYS A 92 24.62 8.52 19.92
CA LYS A 92 23.22 8.89 19.71
C LYS A 92 22.97 9.17 18.23
N PHE A 93 21.98 8.50 17.68
CA PHE A 93 21.48 8.71 16.34
C PHE A 93 20.02 9.19 16.41
N TYR A 94 19.62 9.93 15.42
CA TYR A 94 18.30 10.54 15.31
C TYR A 94 17.66 10.08 14.00
N SER A 95 16.37 9.72 14.06
CA SER A 95 15.59 9.21 12.95
C SER A 95 15.33 10.28 11.87
N LEU A 96 14.85 9.85 10.72
CA LEU A 96 14.48 10.76 9.63
C LEU A 96 13.46 11.81 10.09
N SER A 97 12.51 11.47 10.94
CA SER A 97 11.53 12.41 11.49
C SER A 97 12.19 13.54 12.29
N ALA A 98 13.18 13.21 13.13
CA ALA A 98 13.93 14.21 13.87
C ALA A 98 14.81 15.08 12.96
N ILE A 99 15.42 14.50 11.92
CA ILE A 99 16.21 15.23 10.91
C ILE A 99 15.32 16.23 10.17
N ILE A 100 14.13 15.82 9.76
CA ILE A 100 13.14 16.67 9.09
C ILE A 100 12.73 17.84 10.00
N ALA A 101 12.39 17.56 11.25
CA ALA A 101 11.98 18.57 12.23
C ALA A 101 13.09 19.63 12.46
N VAL A 102 14.35 19.22 12.51
CA VAL A 102 15.49 20.13 12.57
C VAL A 102 15.62 20.95 11.29
N GLY A 103 15.50 20.34 10.11
CA GLY A 103 15.60 21.00 8.80
C GLY A 103 14.58 22.11 8.59
N TYR A 104 13.38 21.98 9.17
CA TYR A 104 12.39 23.06 9.14
C TYR A 104 12.73 24.23 10.06
N ARG A 105 13.54 24.03 11.11
CA ARG A 105 13.86 25.05 12.11
C ARG A 105 15.19 25.76 11.88
N VAL A 106 16.12 25.10 11.23
CA VAL A 106 17.46 25.64 10.96
C VAL A 106 17.40 26.73 9.88
N ASN A 107 18.16 27.80 10.10
CA ASN A 107 18.28 28.90 9.13
C ASN A 107 19.64 28.84 8.42
N SER A 108 19.69 28.13 7.29
CA SER A 108 20.85 28.06 6.40
C SER A 108 20.42 27.93 4.93
N GLY A 109 21.35 28.15 4.02
CA GLY A 109 21.11 27.92 2.58
C GLY A 109 20.70 26.47 2.29
N ARG A 110 21.37 25.53 2.96
CA ARG A 110 21.08 24.07 2.85
C ARG A 110 19.68 23.73 3.39
N ALA A 111 19.29 24.26 4.54
CA ALA A 111 17.96 24.07 5.09
C ALA A 111 16.88 24.67 4.18
N THR A 112 17.18 25.78 3.49
CA THR A 112 16.25 26.36 2.49
C THR A 112 16.06 25.43 1.31
N GLN A 113 17.12 24.85 0.74
CA GLN A 113 17.05 23.85 -0.34
C GLN A 113 16.28 22.61 0.11
N PHE A 114 16.53 22.13 1.34
CA PHE A 114 15.79 21.02 1.93
C PHE A 114 14.28 21.31 1.99
N ARG A 115 13.89 22.48 2.50
CA ARG A 115 12.46 22.85 2.57
C ARG A 115 11.83 22.98 1.19
N GLN A 116 12.56 23.49 0.18
CA GLN A 116 12.08 23.54 -1.20
C GLN A 116 11.82 22.12 -1.77
N TRP A 117 12.75 21.19 -1.53
CA TRP A 117 12.57 19.81 -1.93
C TRP A 117 11.39 19.16 -1.20
N ALA A 118 11.31 19.26 0.13
CA ALA A 118 10.23 18.70 0.93
C ALA A 118 8.87 19.26 0.52
N THR A 119 8.78 20.58 0.26
CA THR A 119 7.57 21.24 -0.24
C THR A 119 7.16 20.67 -1.60
N LYS A 120 8.11 20.42 -2.51
CA LYS A 120 7.82 19.82 -3.83
C LYS A 120 7.27 18.41 -3.68
N VAL A 121 7.83 17.59 -2.79
CA VAL A 121 7.33 16.24 -2.50
C VAL A 121 5.89 16.29 -1.97
N LEU A 122 5.65 17.12 -0.95
CA LEU A 122 4.31 17.30 -0.36
C LEU A 122 3.28 17.86 -1.35
N ASP A 123 3.66 18.86 -2.16
CA ASP A 123 2.80 19.42 -3.19
C ASP A 123 2.44 18.37 -4.25
N THR A 124 3.42 17.57 -4.66
CA THR A 124 3.18 16.46 -5.59
C THR A 124 2.22 15.44 -5.02
N PHE A 125 2.45 15.02 -3.77
CA PHE A 125 1.57 14.09 -3.08
C PHE A 125 0.14 14.64 -2.92
N ALA A 126 0.02 15.91 -2.49
CA ALA A 126 -1.28 16.55 -2.31
C ALA A 126 -2.09 16.65 -3.61
N LYS A 127 -1.42 16.86 -4.76
CA LYS A 127 -2.05 16.99 -6.08
C LYS A 127 -2.36 15.67 -6.75
N GLN A 128 -1.46 14.68 -6.60
CA GLN A 128 -1.52 13.43 -7.35
C GLN A 128 -1.94 12.23 -6.49
N GLY A 129 -1.85 12.34 -5.16
CA GLY A 129 -2.11 11.25 -4.22
C GLY A 129 -0.97 10.26 -4.07
N TYR A 130 0.15 10.45 -4.79
CA TYR A 130 1.34 9.60 -4.70
C TYR A 130 2.60 10.33 -5.13
N VAL A 131 3.76 9.81 -4.69
CA VAL A 131 5.10 10.20 -5.15
C VAL A 131 5.86 8.93 -5.52
N LEU A 132 6.40 8.87 -6.74
CA LEU A 132 7.19 7.73 -7.24
C LEU A 132 8.57 8.20 -7.67
N ASP A 133 9.60 7.59 -7.11
CA ASP A 133 10.97 7.69 -7.62
C ASP A 133 11.18 6.64 -8.73
N LYS A 134 10.86 7.04 -9.97
CA LYS A 134 10.97 6.14 -11.13
C LYS A 134 12.40 5.67 -11.39
N SER A 135 13.39 6.53 -11.15
CA SER A 135 14.80 6.18 -11.39
C SER A 135 15.23 5.05 -10.49
N ARG A 136 14.79 5.07 -9.26
CA ARG A 136 15.02 4.09 -8.24
C ARG A 136 14.37 2.75 -8.57
N LEU A 137 13.10 2.79 -8.91
CA LEU A 137 12.31 1.61 -9.26
C LEU A 137 12.84 0.91 -10.52
N ILE A 138 13.34 1.65 -11.52
CA ILE A 138 13.89 1.08 -12.75
C ILE A 138 15.28 0.47 -12.54
N ASN A 139 16.12 1.09 -11.72
CA ASN A 139 17.53 0.69 -11.56
C ASN A 139 17.74 -0.39 -10.49
N GLY A 140 16.70 -0.89 -9.85
CA GLY A 140 16.77 -1.98 -8.89
C GLY A 140 17.52 -1.65 -7.59
N GLN A 141 17.72 -0.37 -7.29
CA GLN A 141 18.40 0.09 -6.09
C GLN A 141 17.39 0.31 -4.96
N ILE A 142 16.80 -0.74 -4.51
CA ILE A 142 15.73 -0.76 -3.52
C ILE A 142 16.32 -1.25 -2.19
N PHE A 143 15.76 -0.80 -1.09
CA PHE A 143 16.18 -1.20 0.25
C PHE A 143 15.95 -2.68 0.52
N ASP A 144 14.95 -3.27 -0.20
CA ASP A 144 14.50 -4.63 0.02
C ASP A 144 13.81 -5.14 -1.27
N GLU A 145 14.03 -6.41 -1.64
CA GLU A 145 13.30 -7.06 -2.74
C GLU A 145 11.80 -7.05 -2.46
N ASP A 146 11.40 -7.28 -1.23
CA ASP A 146 10.01 -7.31 -0.79
C ASP A 146 9.27 -5.96 -1.02
N TYR A 147 9.98 -4.82 -0.98
CA TYR A 147 9.36 -3.51 -1.23
C TYR A 147 8.84 -3.35 -2.66
N PHE A 148 9.58 -3.88 -3.65
CA PHE A 148 9.15 -3.82 -5.05
C PHE A 148 7.91 -4.71 -5.28
N ASP A 149 7.92 -5.90 -4.73
CA ASP A 149 6.80 -6.83 -4.83
C ASP A 149 5.56 -6.27 -4.11
N HIS A 150 5.75 -5.65 -2.93
CA HIS A 150 4.68 -4.94 -2.25
C HIS A 150 4.11 -3.79 -3.09
N LEU A 151 4.95 -2.95 -3.70
CA LEU A 151 4.50 -1.87 -4.58
C LEU A 151 3.73 -2.40 -5.80
N ILE A 152 4.18 -3.50 -6.40
CA ILE A 152 3.46 -4.14 -7.52
C ILE A 152 2.11 -4.66 -7.06
N SER A 153 2.04 -5.28 -5.88
CA SER A 153 0.78 -5.74 -5.29
C SER A 153 -0.21 -4.59 -5.07
N GLU A 154 0.23 -3.47 -4.49
CA GLU A 154 -0.57 -2.26 -4.32
C GLU A 154 -1.12 -1.71 -5.65
N ILE A 155 -0.27 -1.67 -6.68
CA ILE A 155 -0.68 -1.23 -8.02
C ILE A 155 -1.71 -2.20 -8.61
N GLN A 156 -1.53 -3.50 -8.44
CA GLN A 156 -2.47 -4.52 -8.90
C GLN A 156 -3.82 -4.39 -8.18
N GLU A 157 -3.81 -4.20 -6.86
CA GLU A 157 -5.02 -3.98 -6.07
C GLU A 157 -5.80 -2.74 -6.54
N ILE A 158 -5.11 -1.60 -6.76
CA ILE A 158 -5.73 -0.38 -7.30
C ILE A 158 -6.36 -0.63 -8.67
N ARG A 159 -5.67 -1.35 -9.56
CA ARG A 159 -6.16 -1.69 -10.91
C ARG A 159 -7.32 -2.68 -10.88
N ALA A 160 -7.28 -3.66 -10.00
CA ALA A 160 -8.29 -4.69 -9.83
C ALA A 160 -9.44 -4.25 -8.91
N SER A 161 -9.40 -3.03 -8.35
CA SER A 161 -10.51 -2.51 -7.56
C SER A 161 -11.80 -2.55 -8.39
N GLU A 162 -12.88 -2.97 -7.76
CA GLU A 162 -14.15 -3.28 -8.44
C GLU A 162 -14.60 -2.15 -9.37
N ARG A 163 -14.60 -0.91 -8.89
CA ARG A 163 -14.98 0.25 -9.69
C ARG A 163 -14.07 0.48 -10.91
N ARG A 164 -12.75 0.33 -10.74
CA ARG A 164 -11.78 0.52 -11.84
C ARG A 164 -11.85 -0.60 -12.84
N PHE A 165 -12.01 -1.83 -12.37
CA PHE A 165 -12.22 -2.99 -13.20
C PHE A 165 -13.45 -2.80 -14.09
N TYR A 166 -14.63 -2.46 -13.52
CA TYR A 166 -15.84 -2.24 -14.29
C TYR A 166 -15.72 -1.08 -15.28
N GLN A 167 -15.08 0.04 -14.88
CA GLN A 167 -14.82 1.14 -15.81
C GLN A 167 -14.00 0.68 -17.01
N LYS A 168 -12.90 -0.03 -16.78
CA LYS A 168 -12.03 -0.52 -17.85
C LYS A 168 -12.69 -1.57 -18.73
N ILE A 169 -13.40 -2.50 -18.14
CA ILE A 169 -14.17 -3.49 -18.89
C ILE A 169 -15.23 -2.77 -19.74
N THR A 170 -15.95 -1.80 -19.20
CA THR A 170 -16.92 -1.00 -19.97
C THR A 170 -16.23 -0.30 -21.14
N ASP A 171 -15.13 0.41 -20.94
CA ASP A 171 -14.37 1.09 -22.00
C ASP A 171 -13.96 0.14 -23.14
N ILE A 172 -13.60 -1.09 -22.81
CA ILE A 172 -13.20 -2.12 -23.77
C ILE A 172 -14.44 -2.65 -24.52
N TYR A 173 -15.54 -2.89 -23.80
CA TYR A 173 -16.71 -3.54 -24.37
C TYR A 173 -17.65 -2.60 -25.13
N VAL A 174 -17.63 -1.29 -24.84
CA VAL A 174 -18.26 -0.26 -25.68
C VAL A 174 -17.83 -0.36 -27.15
N THR A 175 -16.64 -0.91 -27.41
CA THR A 175 -16.16 -1.14 -28.78
C THR A 175 -16.71 -2.40 -29.44
N ALA A 176 -17.59 -3.18 -28.79
CA ALA A 176 -18.27 -4.31 -29.41
C ALA A 176 -19.40 -3.81 -30.34
N VAL A 177 -19.55 -4.49 -31.47
CA VAL A 177 -20.49 -4.06 -32.53
C VAL A 177 -21.97 -4.17 -32.13
N ASP A 178 -22.28 -5.00 -31.15
CA ASP A 178 -23.60 -5.26 -30.58
C ASP A 178 -23.80 -4.73 -29.15
N TYR A 179 -22.88 -3.84 -28.70
CA TYR A 179 -22.98 -3.26 -27.35
C TYR A 179 -24.17 -2.31 -27.23
N SER A 180 -24.94 -2.47 -26.16
CA SER A 180 -26.01 -1.57 -25.76
C SER A 180 -26.07 -1.45 -24.23
N LEU A 181 -26.05 -0.21 -23.72
CA LEU A 181 -26.09 0.09 -22.28
C LEU A 181 -27.34 -0.46 -21.58
N ASP A 182 -28.46 -0.47 -22.27
CA ASP A 182 -29.76 -0.84 -21.70
C ASP A 182 -30.10 -2.32 -21.90
N SER A 183 -29.29 -3.06 -22.64
CA SER A 183 -29.59 -4.47 -22.91
C SER A 183 -29.34 -5.33 -21.66
N GLN A 184 -30.25 -6.27 -21.40
CA GLN A 184 -30.08 -7.28 -20.36
C GLN A 184 -28.80 -8.11 -20.62
N THR A 185 -28.51 -8.37 -21.90
CA THR A 185 -27.30 -9.08 -22.34
C THR A 185 -26.02 -8.42 -21.82
N THR A 186 -25.93 -7.08 -21.85
CA THR A 186 -24.78 -6.34 -21.36
C THR A 186 -24.64 -6.47 -19.83
N LYS A 187 -25.74 -6.37 -19.09
CA LYS A 187 -25.74 -6.53 -17.63
C LYS A 187 -25.34 -7.94 -17.21
N ASP A 188 -25.93 -8.95 -17.87
CA ASP A 188 -25.62 -10.36 -17.61
C ASP A 188 -24.16 -10.68 -17.94
N PHE A 189 -23.61 -10.02 -18.95
CA PHE A 189 -22.22 -10.19 -19.33
C PHE A 189 -21.27 -9.71 -18.23
N PHE A 190 -21.46 -8.51 -17.66
CA PHE A 190 -20.60 -8.02 -16.58
C PHE A 190 -20.63 -8.93 -15.35
N ALA A 191 -21.83 -9.40 -14.96
CA ALA A 191 -21.94 -10.36 -13.88
C ALA A 191 -21.22 -11.68 -14.20
N THR A 192 -21.28 -12.12 -15.46
CA THR A 192 -20.58 -13.32 -15.93
C THR A 192 -19.06 -13.16 -15.86
N VAL A 193 -18.52 -12.03 -16.30
CA VAL A 193 -17.08 -11.74 -16.21
C VAL A 193 -16.60 -11.80 -14.78
N GLN A 194 -17.30 -11.14 -13.87
CA GLN A 194 -16.95 -11.16 -12.45
C GLN A 194 -16.97 -12.59 -11.87
N ASN A 195 -18.05 -13.32 -12.09
CA ASN A 195 -18.19 -14.68 -11.60
C ASN A 195 -17.12 -15.61 -12.17
N LYS A 196 -16.75 -15.47 -13.44
CA LYS A 196 -15.70 -16.27 -14.06
C LYS A 196 -14.33 -15.98 -13.45
N MET A 197 -14.02 -14.72 -13.12
CA MET A 197 -12.76 -14.36 -12.44
C MET A 197 -12.69 -14.94 -11.02
N HIS A 198 -13.77 -14.83 -10.24
CA HIS A 198 -13.82 -15.45 -8.92
C HIS A 198 -13.68 -16.97 -9.01
N TYR A 199 -14.43 -17.60 -9.93
CA TYR A 199 -14.40 -19.04 -10.10
C TYR A 199 -13.02 -19.56 -10.53
N ALA A 200 -12.33 -18.81 -11.35
CA ALA A 200 -10.97 -19.12 -11.81
C ALA A 200 -9.96 -19.22 -10.66
N VAL A 201 -10.16 -18.44 -9.57
CA VAL A 201 -9.23 -18.36 -8.43
C VAL A 201 -9.54 -19.42 -7.37
N HIS A 202 -10.80 -19.61 -7.02
CA HIS A 202 -11.18 -20.41 -5.85
C HIS A 202 -12.34 -21.40 -6.11
N GLY A 203 -12.69 -21.63 -7.37
CA GLY A 203 -13.72 -22.63 -7.75
C GLY A 203 -15.15 -22.30 -7.34
N SER A 204 -15.43 -21.02 -6.99
CA SER A 204 -16.75 -20.59 -6.54
C SER A 204 -17.11 -19.24 -7.15
N THR A 205 -18.38 -18.98 -7.40
CA THR A 205 -18.83 -17.63 -7.79
C THR A 205 -18.79 -16.67 -6.60
N ALA A 206 -18.83 -15.37 -6.85
CA ALA A 206 -18.90 -14.35 -5.80
C ALA A 206 -20.05 -14.60 -4.80
N ALA A 207 -21.22 -15.01 -5.30
CA ALA A 207 -22.38 -15.34 -4.47
C ALA A 207 -22.15 -16.59 -3.61
N GLU A 208 -21.50 -17.60 -4.16
CA GLU A 208 -21.19 -18.84 -3.43
C GLU A 208 -20.15 -18.61 -2.33
N VAL A 209 -19.15 -17.74 -2.55
CA VAL A 209 -18.19 -17.33 -1.52
C VAL A 209 -18.90 -16.69 -0.32
N ILE A 210 -19.79 -15.74 -0.58
CA ILE A 210 -20.57 -15.07 0.47
C ILE A 210 -21.39 -16.09 1.26
N MET A 211 -22.10 -16.98 0.57
CA MET A 211 -22.93 -18.01 1.23
C MET A 211 -22.11 -18.99 2.05
N ALA A 212 -20.90 -19.30 1.63
CA ALA A 212 -20.05 -20.26 2.31
C ALA A 212 -19.32 -19.68 3.53
N ARG A 213 -19.03 -18.38 3.52
CA ARG A 213 -18.16 -17.74 4.50
C ARG A 213 -18.84 -16.78 5.47
N ALA A 214 -19.96 -16.16 5.11
CA ALA A 214 -20.66 -15.25 6.00
C ALA A 214 -21.24 -16.01 7.20
N ASP A 215 -20.71 -15.80 8.38
CA ASP A 215 -21.08 -16.47 9.63
C ASP A 215 -21.00 -15.52 10.81
N HIS A 216 -22.13 -15.16 11.38
CA HIS A 216 -22.24 -14.24 12.52
C HIS A 216 -21.56 -14.75 13.80
N THR A 217 -21.28 -16.06 13.89
CA THR A 217 -20.61 -16.68 15.06
C THR A 217 -19.11 -16.53 15.02
N LYS A 218 -18.56 -16.13 13.89
CA LYS A 218 -17.13 -15.99 13.67
C LYS A 218 -16.66 -14.55 13.89
N GLU A 219 -15.39 -14.44 14.20
CA GLU A 219 -14.75 -13.14 14.32
C GLU A 219 -14.87 -12.36 13.01
N HIS A 220 -15.31 -11.11 13.10
CA HIS A 220 -15.56 -10.24 11.95
C HIS A 220 -16.47 -10.88 10.87
N MET A 221 -17.31 -11.86 11.21
CA MET A 221 -18.14 -12.61 10.26
C MET A 221 -17.33 -13.32 9.16
N GLU A 222 -16.10 -13.74 9.42
CA GLU A 222 -15.12 -14.23 8.43
C GLU A 222 -14.70 -13.21 7.38
N LEU A 223 -15.03 -11.90 7.55
CA LEU A 223 -14.48 -10.87 6.67
C LEU A 223 -12.99 -10.66 6.98
N THR A 224 -12.19 -10.66 5.94
CA THR A 224 -10.75 -10.34 5.99
C THR A 224 -10.51 -8.85 5.77
N SER A 225 -11.49 -8.15 5.16
CA SER A 225 -11.44 -6.72 4.90
C SER A 225 -12.85 -6.09 4.95
N TRP A 226 -12.96 -4.83 5.36
CA TRP A 226 -14.19 -4.03 5.32
C TRP A 226 -13.82 -2.54 5.30
N LYS A 227 -14.78 -1.67 5.01
CA LYS A 227 -14.56 -0.23 4.80
C LYS A 227 -13.77 0.46 5.91
N ASN A 228 -13.98 0.06 7.15
CA ASN A 228 -13.36 0.69 8.33
C ASN A 228 -12.37 -0.26 9.04
N ALA A 229 -11.85 -1.27 8.34
CA ALA A 229 -10.86 -2.20 8.88
C ALA A 229 -9.56 -1.47 9.28
N PRO A 230 -8.78 -2.01 10.23
CA PRO A 230 -9.08 -3.18 11.05
C PRO A 230 -9.95 -2.88 12.29
N ASP A 231 -9.93 -1.66 12.80
CA ASP A 231 -10.50 -1.31 14.11
C ASP A 231 -11.94 -0.79 14.08
N GLY A 232 -12.42 -0.39 12.90
CA GLY A 232 -13.74 0.18 12.74
C GLY A 232 -14.84 -0.86 12.56
N LYS A 233 -16.10 -0.47 12.80
CA LYS A 233 -17.25 -1.37 12.66
C LYS A 233 -17.46 -1.83 11.22
N ILE A 234 -17.80 -3.11 11.09
CA ILE A 234 -18.38 -3.67 9.85
C ILE A 234 -19.75 -3.03 9.65
N VAL A 235 -20.04 -2.63 8.42
CA VAL A 235 -21.35 -2.09 8.04
C VAL A 235 -22.07 -3.01 7.05
N LYS A 236 -23.38 -2.87 6.96
CA LYS A 236 -24.24 -3.72 6.14
C LYS A 236 -23.81 -3.83 4.67
N ALA A 237 -23.19 -2.77 4.12
CA ALA A 237 -22.68 -2.78 2.76
C ALA A 237 -21.46 -3.72 2.58
N ASP A 238 -20.66 -3.92 3.62
CA ASP A 238 -19.43 -4.72 3.55
C ASP A 238 -19.73 -6.21 3.37
N VAL A 239 -20.78 -6.72 4.02
CA VAL A 239 -21.08 -8.16 4.06
C VAL A 239 -21.62 -8.71 2.75
N SER A 240 -22.00 -7.86 1.81
CA SER A 240 -22.45 -8.26 0.48
C SER A 240 -21.37 -8.21 -0.60
N VAL A 241 -20.12 -7.96 -0.22
CA VAL A 241 -18.96 -7.86 -1.12
C VAL A 241 -18.11 -9.12 -0.99
N ALA A 242 -18.09 -9.97 -2.00
CA ALA A 242 -17.37 -11.26 -1.95
C ALA A 242 -15.86 -11.10 -1.67
N LYS A 243 -15.23 -10.06 -2.22
CA LYS A 243 -13.82 -9.75 -1.98
C LYS A 243 -13.47 -9.62 -0.50
N ASN A 244 -14.40 -9.14 0.30
CA ASN A 244 -14.17 -8.95 1.73
C ASN A 244 -14.02 -10.27 2.51
N TYR A 245 -14.33 -11.40 1.89
CA TYR A 245 -14.20 -12.75 2.48
C TYR A 245 -13.01 -13.54 1.93
N LEU A 246 -12.24 -12.97 1.00
CA LEU A 246 -11.10 -13.67 0.42
C LEU A 246 -9.89 -13.63 1.36
N SER A 247 -9.13 -14.72 1.40
CA SER A 247 -7.81 -14.72 2.04
C SER A 247 -6.85 -13.78 1.31
N MET A 248 -5.71 -13.47 1.90
CA MET A 248 -4.69 -12.64 1.24
C MET A 248 -4.20 -13.29 -0.05
N ASP A 249 -3.96 -14.61 -0.05
CA ASP A 249 -3.50 -15.34 -1.22
C ASP A 249 -4.55 -15.34 -2.34
N GLU A 250 -5.82 -15.62 -2.00
CA GLU A 250 -6.94 -15.55 -2.96
C GLU A 250 -7.14 -14.15 -3.53
N MET A 251 -6.96 -13.12 -2.71
CA MET A 251 -7.06 -11.72 -3.15
C MET A 251 -5.92 -11.36 -4.09
N GLN A 252 -4.69 -11.78 -3.78
CA GLN A 252 -3.53 -11.56 -4.63
C GLN A 252 -3.73 -12.24 -5.99
N GLU A 253 -4.09 -13.51 -6.00
CA GLU A 253 -4.35 -14.27 -7.23
C GLU A 253 -5.47 -13.64 -8.07
N LEU A 254 -6.57 -13.19 -7.43
CA LEU A 254 -7.64 -12.47 -8.12
C LEU A 254 -7.15 -11.16 -8.73
N ASN A 255 -6.33 -10.41 -8.03
CA ASN A 255 -5.77 -9.15 -8.52
C ASN A 255 -4.82 -9.39 -9.71
N GLU A 256 -4.04 -10.46 -9.68
CA GLU A 256 -3.13 -10.85 -10.77
C GLU A 256 -3.90 -11.24 -12.03
N ILE A 257 -4.87 -12.17 -11.92
CA ILE A 257 -5.64 -12.64 -13.09
C ILE A 257 -6.46 -11.50 -13.71
N VAL A 258 -7.05 -10.64 -12.87
CA VAL A 258 -7.80 -9.45 -13.31
C VAL A 258 -6.88 -8.48 -14.07
N THR A 259 -5.68 -8.22 -13.54
CA THR A 259 -4.71 -7.31 -14.15
C THR A 259 -4.23 -7.83 -15.51
N MET A 260 -3.86 -9.12 -15.57
CA MET A 260 -3.45 -9.77 -16.83
C MET A 260 -4.58 -9.72 -17.87
N TYR A 261 -5.81 -10.00 -17.46
CA TYR A 261 -6.96 -9.92 -18.38
C TYR A 261 -7.21 -8.51 -18.90
N LEU A 262 -7.14 -7.50 -18.04
CA LEU A 262 -7.30 -6.10 -18.45
C LEU A 262 -6.24 -5.68 -19.49
N ASP A 263 -5.00 -6.12 -19.34
CA ASP A 263 -3.94 -5.85 -20.30
C ASP A 263 -4.17 -6.59 -21.62
N TYR A 264 -4.54 -7.86 -21.55
CA TYR A 264 -4.93 -8.64 -22.73
C TYR A 264 -6.11 -8.01 -23.47
N ALA A 265 -7.19 -7.69 -22.78
CA ALA A 265 -8.39 -7.11 -23.37
C ALA A 265 -8.15 -5.71 -23.95
N THR A 266 -7.35 -4.88 -23.26
CA THR A 266 -6.90 -3.57 -23.77
C THR A 266 -6.10 -3.71 -25.06
N ARG A 267 -5.20 -4.69 -25.13
CA ARG A 267 -4.43 -4.98 -26.35
C ARG A 267 -5.35 -5.41 -27.50
N GLN A 268 -6.36 -6.24 -27.24
CA GLN A 268 -7.32 -6.66 -28.26
C GLN A 268 -8.16 -5.47 -28.76
N ALA A 269 -8.63 -4.61 -27.86
CA ALA A 269 -9.39 -3.41 -28.22
C ALA A 269 -8.57 -2.45 -29.13
N LYS A 270 -7.29 -2.26 -28.85
CA LYS A 270 -6.37 -1.42 -29.66
C LYS A 270 -6.15 -1.93 -31.08
N ARG A 271 -6.44 -3.19 -31.36
CA ARG A 271 -6.32 -3.75 -32.72
C ARG A 271 -7.49 -3.36 -33.64
N HIS A 272 -8.51 -2.74 -33.08
CA HIS A 272 -9.74 -2.32 -33.79
C HIS A 272 -10.42 -3.43 -34.62
N ILE A 273 -10.26 -4.68 -34.20
CA ILE A 273 -10.93 -5.82 -34.83
C ILE A 273 -12.38 -5.81 -34.37
N PRO A 274 -13.38 -5.72 -35.27
CA PRO A 274 -14.78 -5.81 -34.90
C PRO A 274 -15.06 -7.13 -34.15
N MET A 275 -15.66 -7.05 -32.98
CA MET A 275 -16.04 -8.21 -32.16
C MET A 275 -17.41 -7.98 -31.58
N THR A 276 -18.17 -9.06 -31.45
CA THR A 276 -19.44 -9.10 -30.69
C THR A 276 -19.16 -9.29 -29.20
N MET A 277 -20.17 -9.09 -28.37
CA MET A 277 -20.12 -9.43 -26.94
C MET A 277 -19.84 -10.93 -26.72
N ALA A 278 -20.40 -11.80 -27.58
CA ALA A 278 -20.15 -13.24 -27.54
C ALA A 278 -18.68 -13.58 -27.88
N ASP A 279 -18.10 -12.92 -28.90
CA ASP A 279 -16.67 -13.11 -29.22
C ASP A 279 -15.77 -12.74 -28.04
N ARG A 280 -16.11 -11.66 -27.32
CA ARG A 280 -15.37 -11.22 -26.14
C ARG A 280 -15.50 -12.20 -24.99
N ALA A 281 -16.68 -12.76 -24.74
CA ALA A 281 -16.88 -13.82 -23.76
C ALA A 281 -16.02 -15.05 -24.07
N SER A 282 -15.99 -15.47 -25.34
CA SER A 282 -15.14 -16.58 -25.79
C SER A 282 -13.64 -16.28 -25.62
N LYS A 283 -13.22 -15.01 -25.80
CA LYS A 283 -11.84 -14.57 -25.55
C LYS A 283 -11.46 -14.60 -24.07
N LEU A 284 -12.41 -14.29 -23.17
CA LEU A 284 -12.21 -14.44 -21.73
C LEU A 284 -11.99 -15.93 -21.38
N ASP A 285 -12.84 -16.81 -21.88
CA ASP A 285 -12.70 -18.25 -21.62
C ASP A 285 -11.36 -18.79 -22.13
N ALA A 286 -10.96 -18.42 -23.34
CA ALA A 286 -9.66 -18.80 -23.88
C ALA A 286 -8.48 -18.22 -23.08
N PHE A 287 -8.61 -17.01 -22.52
CA PHE A 287 -7.61 -16.42 -21.66
C PHE A 287 -7.50 -17.19 -20.33
N LEU A 288 -8.61 -17.53 -19.70
CA LEU A 288 -8.61 -18.31 -18.47
C LEU A 288 -8.03 -19.71 -18.67
N GLN A 289 -8.39 -20.39 -19.78
CA GLN A 289 -7.80 -21.69 -20.15
C GLN A 289 -6.29 -21.61 -20.36
N PHE A 290 -5.82 -20.55 -21.00
CA PHE A 290 -4.38 -20.37 -21.23
C PHE A 290 -3.61 -20.19 -19.91
N ASN A 291 -4.26 -19.68 -18.87
CA ASN A 291 -3.70 -19.55 -17.54
C ASN A 291 -4.04 -20.76 -16.63
N ASP A 292 -4.38 -21.91 -17.19
CA ASP A 292 -4.70 -23.15 -16.48
C ASP A 292 -5.82 -23.01 -15.43
N ALA A 293 -6.65 -21.95 -15.56
CA ALA A 293 -7.75 -21.67 -14.64
C ALA A 293 -9.02 -22.45 -15.01
N GLU A 294 -9.78 -22.84 -14.00
CA GLU A 294 -11.09 -23.48 -14.21
C GLU A 294 -12.11 -22.49 -14.77
N ILE A 295 -12.93 -22.96 -15.72
CA ILE A 295 -13.95 -22.13 -16.37
C ILE A 295 -15.33 -22.40 -15.80
N LEU A 296 -15.98 -21.38 -15.29
CA LEU A 296 -17.38 -21.40 -14.96
C LEU A 296 -18.23 -21.58 -16.24
N ARG A 297 -18.94 -22.70 -16.35
CA ARG A 297 -19.76 -23.03 -17.52
C ARG A 297 -21.24 -22.65 -17.39
N ASP A 298 -21.69 -22.34 -16.17
CA ASP A 298 -23.05 -21.96 -15.85
C ASP A 298 -23.10 -20.64 -15.05
N LYS A 299 -24.24 -20.31 -14.45
CA LYS A 299 -24.41 -19.07 -13.66
C LYS A 299 -24.07 -19.26 -12.17
N GLY A 300 -23.52 -20.42 -11.78
CA GLY A 300 -23.37 -20.80 -10.37
C GLY A 300 -24.69 -21.27 -9.74
N LYS A 301 -24.57 -21.84 -8.54
CA LYS A 301 -25.70 -22.45 -7.80
C LYS A 301 -26.49 -21.43 -6.98
N VAL A 302 -25.91 -20.27 -6.71
CA VAL A 302 -26.44 -19.23 -5.83
C VAL A 302 -26.56 -17.92 -6.61
N THR A 303 -27.72 -17.24 -6.49
CA THR A 303 -27.89 -15.90 -7.07
C THR A 303 -27.35 -14.83 -6.13
N ALA A 304 -26.90 -13.71 -6.69
CA ALA A 304 -26.42 -12.56 -5.90
C ALA A 304 -27.48 -12.04 -4.91
N ALA A 305 -28.76 -12.10 -5.27
CA ALA A 305 -29.85 -11.67 -4.38
C ALA A 305 -30.00 -12.59 -3.16
N ILE A 306 -29.87 -13.91 -3.33
CA ILE A 306 -29.92 -14.89 -2.24
C ILE A 306 -28.71 -14.72 -1.33
N ALA A 307 -27.51 -14.62 -1.89
CA ALA A 307 -26.29 -14.43 -1.13
C ALA A 307 -26.32 -13.13 -0.30
N LYS A 308 -26.76 -12.04 -0.92
CA LYS A 308 -26.91 -10.75 -0.23
C LYS A 308 -27.91 -10.84 0.92
N ALA A 309 -29.10 -11.40 0.71
CA ALA A 309 -30.12 -11.54 1.75
C ALA A 309 -29.61 -12.40 2.92
N PHE A 310 -28.88 -13.46 2.63
CA PHE A 310 -28.25 -14.31 3.64
C PHE A 310 -27.21 -13.53 4.46
N ALA A 311 -26.23 -12.89 3.80
CA ALA A 311 -25.19 -12.12 4.48
C ALA A 311 -25.78 -10.98 5.32
N GLU A 312 -26.81 -10.30 4.82
CA GLU A 312 -27.51 -9.27 5.60
C GLU A 312 -28.23 -9.85 6.83
N SER A 313 -28.78 -11.05 6.74
CA SER A 313 -29.40 -11.75 7.88
C SER A 313 -28.34 -12.12 8.94
N GLU A 314 -27.19 -12.63 8.50
CA GLU A 314 -26.06 -12.91 9.38
C GLU A 314 -25.54 -11.63 10.06
N PHE A 315 -25.45 -10.53 9.30
CA PHE A 315 -25.03 -9.24 9.83
C PHE A 315 -25.97 -8.69 10.92
N GLU A 316 -27.28 -8.84 10.79
CA GLU A 316 -28.22 -8.36 11.81
C GLU A 316 -28.00 -9.08 13.15
N GLN A 317 -27.56 -10.35 13.13
CA GLN A 317 -27.18 -11.09 14.34
C GLN A 317 -25.82 -10.64 14.86
N TYR A 318 -24.82 -10.51 13.97
CA TYR A 318 -23.46 -10.07 14.31
C TYR A 318 -23.46 -8.65 14.86
N ARG A 319 -24.27 -7.74 14.34
CA ARG A 319 -24.34 -6.35 14.78
C ARG A 319 -24.59 -6.22 16.28
N VAL A 320 -25.42 -7.08 16.84
CA VAL A 320 -25.69 -7.08 18.29
C VAL A 320 -24.44 -7.44 19.08
N ILE A 321 -23.63 -8.37 18.58
CA ILE A 321 -22.36 -8.77 19.19
C ILE A 321 -21.35 -7.63 19.04
N GLN A 322 -21.19 -7.10 17.84
CA GLN A 322 -20.29 -6.00 17.52
C GLN A 322 -20.58 -4.75 18.38
N ASP A 323 -21.85 -4.37 18.52
CA ASP A 323 -22.24 -3.18 19.30
C ASP A 323 -21.93 -3.32 20.79
N ARG A 324 -21.89 -4.54 21.32
CA ARG A 324 -21.50 -4.82 22.70
C ARG A 324 -19.97 -4.82 22.90
N LEU A 325 -19.22 -5.21 21.90
CA LEU A 325 -17.76 -5.34 21.97
C LEU A 325 -17.03 -4.07 21.54
N TYR A 326 -17.68 -3.22 20.78
CA TYR A 326 -17.06 -2.04 20.21
C TYR A 326 -16.75 -0.98 21.28
N GLN A 327 -15.50 -0.60 21.35
CA GLN A 327 -15.02 0.54 22.13
C GLN A 327 -14.66 1.68 21.19
N SER A 328 -15.27 2.84 21.37
CA SER A 328 -14.91 4.04 20.61
C SER A 328 -13.51 4.53 21.02
N ASP A 329 -12.89 5.35 20.17
CA ASP A 329 -11.60 6.00 20.52
C ASP A 329 -11.74 6.83 21.81
N PHE A 330 -12.93 7.39 22.08
CA PHE A 330 -13.22 8.09 23.31
C PHE A 330 -13.19 7.14 24.51
N ASP A 331 -13.83 5.96 24.43
CA ASP A 331 -13.83 4.96 25.50
C ASP A 331 -12.41 4.46 25.80
N ARG A 332 -11.61 4.22 24.75
CA ARG A 332 -10.19 3.84 24.87
C ARG A 332 -9.37 4.93 25.55
N LEU A 333 -9.60 6.20 25.21
CA LEU A 333 -8.92 7.34 25.83
C LEU A 333 -9.27 7.45 27.32
N VAL A 334 -10.55 7.33 27.67
CA VAL A 334 -11.01 7.36 29.07
C VAL A 334 -10.40 6.22 29.88
N ALA A 335 -10.44 4.98 29.36
CA ALA A 335 -9.85 3.82 30.01
C ALA A 335 -8.33 3.97 30.24
N SER A 336 -7.61 4.55 29.26
CA SER A 336 -6.17 4.81 29.38
C SER A 336 -5.82 5.90 30.41
N THR A 337 -6.76 6.83 30.66
CA THR A 337 -6.57 7.90 31.64
C THR A 337 -6.87 7.42 33.05
N GLU A 338 -7.85 6.50 33.20
CA GLU A 338 -8.19 5.89 34.52
C GLU A 338 -7.12 4.92 35.02
N GLN A 339 -6.36 4.26 34.12
CA GLN A 339 -5.23 3.38 34.50
C GLN A 339 -3.98 4.14 34.97
N LYS A 340 -3.89 5.45 34.72
CA LYS A 340 -2.74 6.29 35.11
C LYS A 340 -2.94 7.04 36.43
N ASN A 341 -4.10 6.92 37.07
CA ASN A 341 -4.41 7.43 38.43
C ASN A 341 -4.47 6.28 39.42
#